data_7e586e68d0136ac5ebd37b89e8c46a7d
#
_entry.id   7e586e68d0136ac5ebd37b89e8c46a7d
#
_cell.length_a   1.000
_cell.length_b   1.000
_cell.length_c   1.000
_cell.angle_alpha   90.00
_cell.angle_beta   90.00
_cell.angle_gamma   90.00
#
_symmetry.space_group_name_H-M   'P 1'
#
loop_
_entity.id
_entity.type
_entity.pdbx_description
1 polymer ?
#
loop_
_entity_poly.entity_id
_entity_poly.type
_entity_poly.pdbx_seq_one_letter_code
_entity_poly.pdbx_strand_id
1 'polypeptide(L)'
;MPHSSSNSVSLLVALLTLLGAAAFPSLAAASPDSVRAVAGVRHVDVALMAPQAQKTKSKSATKKKASQATSAKKKAETSKKATPATKKPVRPRPEWPVKGPTPLPGSLLPHKRIVAYYGNPLSKRMGVLGEYPPDEMLRRLDREVAAWSKADTLTPVIPALHLIVTVAQGSAGRDGKWRTRMSDSLIERVYGWAQRRNALLFLDVQVGKSTLQAEIPPLAKFLARPNVHLGIDPEFSMKSGHAPGKRIGSYDARDVNWTVDYLAELVDKNKIPPKVLVIHRFTRPMLTNSKNIRLDPRVQIVIDMDGWGSARLKQDSYEAYVVSEPVQFTGFKLFYKNDIRKKGWRLMRPADVLALDPRPVYIQYQ
;
A
#
# COMPACT_ATOMS: atom_id res chain seq x y z
N MET A 1 -5.96 -18.00 -74.80
CA MET A 1 -5.92 -19.38 -75.35
C MET A 1 -4.61 -20.05 -74.96
N PRO A 2 -4.53 -21.29 -74.57
CA PRO A 2 -5.56 -22.17 -73.94
C PRO A 2 -5.11 -22.88 -72.65
N HIS A 3 -6.09 -23.42 -71.96
CA HIS A 3 -6.26 -24.75 -71.32
C HIS A 3 -5.52 -25.06 -69.99
N SER A 4 -6.23 -25.23 -68.93
CA SER A 4 -6.98 -26.39 -68.39
C SER A 4 -6.01 -27.45 -67.87
N SER A 5 -6.11 -27.97 -66.65
CA SER A 5 -7.11 -28.87 -66.14
C SER A 5 -6.75 -29.31 -64.71
N SER A 6 -7.74 -29.33 -63.87
CA SER A 6 -8.07 -30.18 -62.74
C SER A 6 -7.39 -31.54 -62.69
N ASN A 7 -7.10 -32.02 -61.49
CA ASN A 7 -7.56 -33.39 -61.06
C ASN A 7 -7.49 -33.58 -59.54
N SER A 8 -8.67 -33.90 -59.00
CA SER A 8 -8.92 -34.49 -57.71
C SER A 8 -8.58 -35.96 -57.74
N VAL A 9 -8.01 -36.53 -56.69
CA VAL A 9 -8.16 -37.96 -56.36
C VAL A 9 -8.27 -38.12 -54.85
N SER A 10 -9.46 -38.56 -54.45
CA SER A 10 -9.79 -39.23 -53.19
C SER A 10 -9.40 -40.69 -53.26
N LEU A 11 -9.07 -41.30 -52.13
CA LEU A 11 -9.31 -42.71 -51.72
C LEU A 11 -8.29 -43.06 -50.62
N LEU A 12 -8.47 -43.88 -49.64
CA LEU A 12 -9.52 -44.73 -49.07
C LEU A 12 -9.01 -45.25 -47.69
N VAL A 13 -9.89 -45.46 -46.82
CA VAL A 13 -9.92 -46.17 -45.55
C VAL A 13 -9.09 -47.48 -45.53
N ALA A 14 -8.39 -47.72 -44.39
CA ALA A 14 -8.21 -49.09 -43.89
C ALA A 14 -8.10 -49.11 -42.36
N LEU A 15 -9.03 -49.76 -41.76
CA LEU A 15 -9.25 -50.18 -40.39
C LEU A 15 -8.32 -51.33 -40.03
N LEU A 16 -7.59 -51.25 -38.90
CA LEU A 16 -7.11 -52.49 -38.22
C LEU A 16 -7.12 -52.29 -36.71
N THR A 17 -8.02 -52.99 -36.06
CA THR A 17 -8.16 -53.25 -34.64
C THR A 17 -7.04 -54.18 -34.16
N LEU A 18 -6.38 -53.84 -33.05
CA LEU A 18 -5.73 -54.83 -32.18
C LEU A 18 -5.92 -54.44 -30.71
N LEU A 19 -6.59 -55.30 -29.97
CA LEU A 19 -6.76 -55.27 -28.53
C LEU A 19 -5.40 -55.45 -27.81
N GLY A 20 -5.13 -54.61 -26.83
CA GLY A 20 -4.11 -54.84 -25.83
C GLY A 20 -4.60 -54.27 -24.50
N ALA A 21 -5.12 -55.15 -23.64
CA ALA A 21 -5.54 -54.83 -22.30
C ALA A 21 -4.29 -54.56 -21.42
N ALA A 22 -4.10 -53.33 -20.96
CA ALA A 22 -3.19 -53.00 -19.86
C ALA A 22 -4.02 -52.48 -18.69
N ALA A 23 -3.98 -53.23 -17.61
CA ALA A 23 -4.67 -52.97 -16.36
C ALA A 23 -4.16 -51.67 -15.71
N PHE A 24 -5.06 -50.73 -15.43
CA PHE A 24 -4.81 -49.58 -14.55
C PHE A 24 -4.98 -50.05 -13.10
N PRO A 25 -4.01 -49.75 -12.21
CA PRO A 25 -4.26 -49.94 -10.78
C PRO A 25 -5.23 -48.89 -10.27
N SER A 26 -6.25 -49.36 -9.60
CA SER A 26 -7.26 -48.63 -8.84
C SER A 26 -6.58 -47.63 -7.90
N LEU A 27 -6.87 -46.34 -8.04
CA LEU A 27 -6.57 -45.34 -7.01
C LEU A 27 -7.50 -45.59 -5.83
N ALA A 28 -6.95 -46.18 -4.78
CA ALA A 28 -7.59 -46.26 -3.49
C ALA A 28 -7.81 -44.83 -2.95
N ALA A 29 -9.02 -44.57 -2.47
CA ALA A 29 -9.43 -43.35 -1.82
C ALA A 29 -8.50 -43.02 -0.66
N ALA A 30 -7.79 -41.91 -0.72
CA ALA A 30 -7.05 -41.35 0.40
C ALA A 30 -8.03 -40.79 1.42
N SER A 31 -7.96 -41.33 2.63
CA SER A 31 -8.74 -40.88 3.79
C SER A 31 -8.45 -39.41 4.20
N PRO A 32 -9.40 -38.75 4.90
CA PRO A 32 -9.36 -37.32 5.19
C PRO A 32 -8.36 -36.87 6.27
N ASP A 33 -7.41 -37.69 6.69
CA ASP A 33 -6.59 -37.44 7.89
C ASP A 33 -5.18 -36.83 7.65
N SER A 34 -4.85 -36.40 6.42
CA SER A 34 -3.54 -35.77 6.16
C SER A 34 -3.53 -34.22 6.12
N VAL A 35 -4.56 -33.53 6.66
CA VAL A 35 -4.61 -32.06 6.77
C VAL A 35 -4.38 -31.61 8.23
N ARG A 36 -3.57 -32.32 8.98
CA ARG A 36 -3.19 -31.91 10.36
C ARG A 36 -1.68 -31.80 10.49
N ALA A 37 -1.07 -30.77 9.90
CA ALA A 37 0.27 -30.32 10.30
C ALA A 37 0.69 -28.98 9.67
N VAL A 38 -0.11 -27.91 9.75
CA VAL A 38 0.41 -26.50 9.66
C VAL A 38 -0.43 -25.60 10.59
N ALA A 39 -0.73 -26.06 11.79
CA ALA A 39 -1.40 -25.26 12.82
C ALA A 39 -0.41 -24.95 13.94
N GLY A 40 0.57 -24.11 13.66
CA GLY A 40 1.59 -23.68 14.63
C GLY A 40 2.11 -22.27 14.43
N VAL A 41 1.49 -21.47 13.56
CA VAL A 41 1.85 -20.05 13.43
C VAL A 41 1.06 -19.29 14.51
N ARG A 42 1.69 -19.04 15.65
CA ARG A 42 1.16 -18.05 16.61
C ARG A 42 1.21 -16.70 15.92
N HIS A 43 0.06 -16.25 15.39
CA HIS A 43 -0.11 -14.91 14.89
C HIS A 43 0.05 -13.94 16.06
N VAL A 44 1.18 -13.26 16.12
CA VAL A 44 1.31 -12.07 16.94
C VAL A 44 0.56 -10.97 16.23
N ASP A 45 -0.38 -10.34 16.91
CA ASP A 45 -1.14 -9.20 16.41
C ASP A 45 -0.23 -8.00 16.14
N VAL A 46 0.36 -7.93 14.97
CA VAL A 46 1.19 -6.79 14.53
C VAL A 46 0.31 -5.60 14.13
N ALA A 47 -1.00 -5.82 13.96
CA ALA A 47 -1.95 -4.80 13.48
C ALA A 47 -2.39 -3.79 14.56
N LEU A 48 -1.80 -3.78 15.77
CA LEU A 48 -2.30 -3.00 16.91
C LEU A 48 -1.32 -1.98 17.50
N MET A 49 -0.28 -1.56 16.78
CA MET A 49 0.52 -0.44 17.25
C MET A 49 -0.02 0.88 16.70
N ALA A 50 -0.74 1.58 17.58
CA ALA A 50 -1.14 2.96 17.35
C ALA A 50 0.09 3.85 17.21
N PRO A 51 0.13 4.80 16.25
CA PRO A 51 1.05 5.91 16.33
C PRO A 51 0.66 6.77 17.55
N GLN A 52 1.36 6.57 18.66
CA GLN A 52 1.30 7.52 19.75
C GLN A 52 2.04 8.77 19.30
N ALA A 53 1.31 9.88 19.13
CA ALA A 53 1.92 11.18 18.97
C ALA A 53 2.85 11.43 20.17
N GLN A 54 4.15 11.44 19.93
CA GLN A 54 5.14 11.83 20.95
C GLN A 54 4.91 13.30 21.29
N LYS A 55 4.28 13.53 22.45
CA LYS A 55 4.33 14.85 23.10
C LYS A 55 5.77 15.09 23.54
N THR A 56 6.49 15.92 22.81
CA THR A 56 7.77 16.47 23.27
C THR A 56 7.49 17.34 24.50
N LYS A 57 7.76 16.79 25.68
CA LYS A 57 7.82 17.55 26.92
C LYS A 57 9.13 18.33 26.93
N SER A 58 9.08 19.61 26.67
CA SER A 58 10.15 20.55 27.07
C SER A 58 10.13 20.64 28.59
N LYS A 59 11.20 20.21 29.23
CA LYS A 59 11.44 20.43 30.65
C LYS A 59 11.98 21.85 30.81
N SER A 60 11.17 22.78 31.33
CA SER A 60 11.70 23.96 32.00
C SER A 60 11.54 23.76 33.52
N ALA A 61 12.66 23.67 34.19
CA ALA A 61 12.73 23.67 35.65
C ALA A 61 12.60 25.08 36.17
N THR A 62 11.60 25.36 37.01
CA THR A 62 11.66 26.54 37.86
C THR A 62 11.19 26.19 39.27
N LYS A 63 12.03 26.58 40.22
CA LYS A 63 11.97 26.37 41.66
C LYS A 63 10.73 27.00 42.31
N LYS A 64 10.17 26.25 43.28
CA LYS A 64 9.26 26.76 44.31
C LYS A 64 9.87 27.86 45.17
N LYS A 65 9.10 28.92 45.47
CA LYS A 65 9.07 29.54 46.80
C LYS A 65 7.67 30.08 47.08
N ALA A 66 7.14 29.67 48.21
CA ALA A 66 5.87 30.08 48.75
C ALA A 66 6.01 31.43 49.50
N SER A 67 4.98 32.27 49.47
CA SER A 67 4.53 33.04 50.65
C SER A 67 3.14 33.62 50.37
N GLN A 68 2.34 33.57 51.45
CA GLN A 68 0.98 34.07 51.57
C GLN A 68 0.93 35.58 51.64
N ALA A 69 -0.16 36.22 51.25
CA ALA A 69 -1.10 36.97 52.06
C ALA A 69 -1.83 38.09 51.28
N THR A 70 -3.15 37.99 51.34
CA THR A 70 -4.19 38.99 51.57
C THR A 70 -4.32 40.28 50.74
N SER A 71 -5.50 40.36 50.14
CA SER A 71 -6.57 41.39 50.18
C SER A 71 -6.44 42.70 49.38
N ALA A 72 -7.59 42.96 48.76
CA ALA A 72 -8.32 44.22 48.55
C ALA A 72 -8.13 45.05 47.25
N LYS A 73 -9.21 44.97 46.46
CA LYS A 73 -9.85 46.07 45.67
C LYS A 73 -9.02 47.25 45.19
N LYS A 74 -8.97 47.45 43.87
CA LYS A 74 -9.50 48.67 43.21
C LYS A 74 -9.57 48.52 41.69
N LYS A 75 -10.73 48.90 41.14
CA LYS A 75 -10.98 49.12 39.72
C LYS A 75 -10.04 50.21 39.15
N ALA A 76 -9.43 49.91 38.01
CA ALA A 76 -9.08 50.97 37.04
C ALA A 76 -9.01 50.30 35.64
N GLU A 77 -9.92 50.68 34.77
CA GLU A 77 -9.88 50.44 33.34
C GLU A 77 -8.64 51.13 32.74
N THR A 78 -7.82 50.35 32.05
CA THR A 78 -6.88 50.85 31.06
C THR A 78 -6.88 49.97 29.86
N SER A 79 -7.45 50.48 28.77
CA SER A 79 -7.45 49.86 27.45
C SER A 79 -6.02 49.58 26.99
N LYS A 80 -5.58 48.35 27.00
CA LYS A 80 -4.37 47.91 26.32
C LYS A 80 -4.65 47.67 24.85
N LYS A 81 -4.19 48.61 24.03
CA LYS A 81 -4.06 48.49 22.58
C LYS A 81 -3.36 47.18 22.24
N ALA A 82 -4.06 46.27 21.63
CA ALA A 82 -3.52 44.98 21.17
C ALA A 82 -2.48 45.24 20.05
N THR A 83 -1.24 44.89 20.31
CA THR A 83 -0.18 44.87 19.30
C THR A 83 -0.56 43.81 18.23
N PRO A 84 -0.49 44.10 16.93
CA PRO A 84 -0.81 43.11 15.90
C PRO A 84 0.17 41.94 15.98
N ALA A 85 -0.35 40.75 16.16
CA ALA A 85 0.45 39.53 16.08
C ALA A 85 1.12 39.48 14.71
N THR A 86 2.45 39.55 14.68
CA THR A 86 3.25 39.35 13.47
C THR A 86 2.95 37.95 12.91
N LYS A 87 2.25 37.89 11.80
CA LYS A 87 2.03 36.64 11.04
C LYS A 87 3.40 36.07 10.70
N LYS A 88 3.71 34.87 11.23
CA LYS A 88 4.90 34.12 10.84
C LYS A 88 4.88 33.98 9.30
N PRO A 89 6.02 34.14 8.60
CA PRO A 89 6.07 34.00 7.16
C PRO A 89 5.59 32.60 6.78
N VAL A 90 4.53 32.56 6.00
CA VAL A 90 3.99 31.30 5.43
C VAL A 90 5.02 30.84 4.41
N ARG A 91 5.65 29.70 4.66
CA ARG A 91 6.53 29.08 3.66
C ARG A 91 5.68 28.75 2.44
N PRO A 92 6.15 29.05 1.21
CA PRO A 92 5.43 28.66 0.01
C PRO A 92 5.25 27.12 0.01
N ARG A 93 4.04 26.66 -0.34
CA ARG A 93 3.76 25.23 -0.48
C ARG A 93 4.55 24.67 -1.66
N PRO A 94 5.11 23.44 -1.55
CA PRO A 94 5.72 22.79 -2.68
C PRO A 94 4.71 22.58 -3.81
N GLU A 95 5.17 22.67 -5.06
CA GLU A 95 4.35 22.34 -6.23
C GLU A 95 4.07 20.83 -6.28
N TRP A 96 2.84 20.46 -6.58
CA TRP A 96 2.42 19.08 -6.78
C TRP A 96 1.67 18.90 -8.11
N PRO A 97 1.94 17.78 -8.85
CA PRO A 97 3.03 16.82 -8.64
C PRO A 97 4.39 17.52 -8.75
N VAL A 98 5.39 16.98 -8.06
CA VAL A 98 6.76 17.51 -8.13
C VAL A 98 7.28 17.44 -9.57
N LYS A 99 7.99 18.46 -10.04
CA LYS A 99 8.61 18.46 -11.36
C LYS A 99 9.51 17.23 -11.51
N GLY A 100 9.19 16.42 -12.51
CA GLY A 100 9.89 15.19 -12.80
C GLY A 100 9.86 14.90 -14.31
N PRO A 101 10.46 13.80 -14.75
CA PRO A 101 10.41 13.40 -16.14
C PRO A 101 8.95 13.15 -16.57
N THR A 102 8.63 13.47 -17.83
CA THR A 102 7.31 13.16 -18.40
C THR A 102 7.07 11.65 -18.34
N PRO A 103 5.94 11.22 -17.75
CA PRO A 103 5.60 9.81 -17.72
C PRO A 103 5.48 9.20 -19.11
N LEU A 104 5.93 7.96 -19.27
CA LEU A 104 5.84 7.24 -20.53
C LEU A 104 4.39 6.88 -20.89
N PRO A 105 4.09 6.57 -22.15
CA PRO A 105 2.78 6.06 -22.56
C PRO A 105 2.33 4.86 -21.71
N GLY A 106 1.05 4.84 -21.35
CA GLY A 106 0.49 3.80 -20.47
C GLY A 106 0.63 4.09 -18.96
N SER A 107 1.24 5.20 -18.56
CA SER A 107 1.25 5.69 -17.18
C SER A 107 -0.19 5.91 -16.66
N LEU A 108 -0.42 5.56 -15.41
CA LEU A 108 -1.74 5.67 -14.77
C LEU A 108 -1.97 7.07 -14.16
N LEU A 109 -0.97 7.59 -13.47
CA LEU A 109 -1.05 8.82 -12.69
C LEU A 109 -0.48 10.01 -13.48
N PRO A 110 -1.02 11.22 -13.27
CA PRO A 110 -2.14 11.60 -12.42
C PRO A 110 -3.52 11.45 -13.08
N HIS A 111 -3.62 10.96 -14.31
CA HIS A 111 -4.85 10.96 -15.13
C HIS A 111 -5.93 10.02 -14.61
N LYS A 112 -5.59 9.11 -13.71
CA LYS A 112 -6.51 8.16 -13.08
C LYS A 112 -6.31 8.17 -11.57
N ARG A 113 -7.37 7.83 -10.83
CA ARG A 113 -7.31 7.59 -9.38
C ARG A 113 -7.41 6.10 -9.12
N ILE A 114 -6.54 5.57 -8.27
CA ILE A 114 -6.54 4.18 -7.87
C ILE A 114 -7.26 4.06 -6.52
N VAL A 115 -8.24 3.14 -6.43
CA VAL A 115 -8.93 2.79 -5.18
C VAL A 115 -8.63 1.34 -4.86
N ALA A 116 -7.90 1.10 -3.77
CA ALA A 116 -7.32 -0.19 -3.43
C ALA A 116 -7.90 -0.76 -2.13
N TYR A 117 -8.14 -2.08 -2.10
CA TYR A 117 -8.41 -2.87 -0.90
C TYR A 117 -7.14 -3.58 -0.44
N TYR A 118 -6.72 -3.29 0.79
CA TYR A 118 -5.47 -3.76 1.39
C TYR A 118 -5.70 -4.96 2.30
N GLY A 119 -4.71 -5.85 2.39
CA GLY A 119 -4.69 -6.92 3.37
C GLY A 119 -4.08 -8.22 2.87
N ASN A 120 -4.43 -9.32 3.57
CA ASN A 120 -3.99 -10.67 3.23
C ASN A 120 -5.12 -11.67 3.46
N PRO A 121 -5.47 -12.53 2.47
CA PRO A 121 -6.58 -13.49 2.57
C PRO A 121 -6.42 -14.51 3.70
N LEU A 122 -5.21 -14.72 4.20
CA LEU A 122 -4.96 -15.65 5.30
C LEU A 122 -5.26 -15.04 6.68
N SER A 123 -5.65 -13.76 6.74
CA SER A 123 -5.94 -13.10 8.02
C SER A 123 -7.08 -12.08 7.89
N LYS A 124 -8.18 -12.34 8.58
CA LYS A 124 -9.31 -11.40 8.67
C LYS A 124 -8.97 -10.08 9.41
N ARG A 125 -7.82 -10.02 10.09
CA ARG A 125 -7.40 -8.85 10.87
C ARG A 125 -6.38 -7.96 10.17
N MET A 126 -5.83 -8.42 9.04
CA MET A 126 -4.81 -7.67 8.30
C MET A 126 -5.39 -6.74 7.24
N GLY A 127 -6.70 -6.64 7.13
CA GLY A 127 -7.35 -5.71 6.21
C GLY A 127 -8.50 -6.33 5.43
N VAL A 128 -9.24 -5.48 4.76
CA VAL A 128 -10.51 -5.79 4.09
C VAL A 128 -10.38 -6.85 3.00
N LEU A 129 -9.21 -6.97 2.38
CA LEU A 129 -8.93 -7.98 1.35
C LEU A 129 -9.06 -9.42 1.90
N GLY A 130 -8.78 -9.63 3.20
CA GLY A 130 -8.91 -10.93 3.88
C GLY A 130 -10.11 -11.04 4.82
N GLU A 131 -10.83 -9.95 5.07
CA GLU A 131 -11.92 -9.91 6.04
C GLU A 131 -13.18 -10.61 5.54
N TYR A 132 -13.46 -10.48 4.24
CA TYR A 132 -14.67 -11.01 3.60
C TYR A 132 -14.34 -12.11 2.58
N PRO A 133 -15.31 -12.99 2.26
CA PRO A 133 -15.19 -13.87 1.10
C PRO A 133 -14.95 -13.07 -0.17
N PRO A 134 -14.24 -13.61 -1.18
CA PRO A 134 -13.81 -12.86 -2.36
C PRO A 134 -14.92 -12.11 -3.08
N ASP A 135 -16.08 -12.74 -3.26
CA ASP A 135 -17.20 -12.10 -3.96
C ASP A 135 -17.77 -10.91 -3.19
N GLU A 136 -17.87 -11.02 -1.89
CA GLU A 136 -18.33 -9.91 -1.05
C GLU A 136 -17.28 -8.79 -0.99
N MET A 137 -16.02 -9.14 -0.86
CA MET A 137 -14.91 -8.19 -0.89
C MET A 137 -14.92 -7.40 -2.21
N LEU A 138 -15.07 -8.05 -3.36
CA LEU A 138 -15.12 -7.40 -4.66
C LEU A 138 -16.38 -6.52 -4.80
N ARG A 139 -17.57 -6.96 -4.36
CA ARG A 139 -18.77 -6.11 -4.36
C ARG A 139 -18.60 -4.87 -3.49
N ARG A 140 -17.87 -4.95 -2.37
CA ARG A 140 -17.56 -3.80 -1.53
C ARG A 140 -16.60 -2.84 -2.24
N LEU A 141 -15.58 -3.37 -2.90
CA LEU A 141 -14.66 -2.55 -3.72
C LEU A 141 -15.42 -1.83 -4.85
N ASP A 142 -16.36 -2.51 -5.52
CA ASP A 142 -17.19 -1.90 -6.56
C ASP A 142 -17.99 -0.70 -6.02
N ARG A 143 -18.52 -0.79 -4.78
CA ARG A 143 -19.22 0.34 -4.12
C ARG A 143 -18.30 1.51 -3.82
N GLU A 144 -17.09 1.26 -3.35
CA GLU A 144 -16.11 2.34 -3.12
C GLU A 144 -15.72 3.01 -4.44
N VAL A 145 -15.43 2.24 -5.48
CA VAL A 145 -15.13 2.77 -6.83
C VAL A 145 -16.28 3.66 -7.33
N ALA A 146 -17.52 3.22 -7.19
CA ALA A 146 -18.70 4.01 -7.56
C ALA A 146 -18.81 5.32 -6.74
N ALA A 147 -18.54 5.25 -5.42
CA ALA A 147 -18.57 6.42 -4.54
C ALA A 147 -17.50 7.46 -4.92
N TRP A 148 -16.28 7.00 -5.24
CA TRP A 148 -15.21 7.88 -5.70
C TRP A 148 -15.49 8.48 -7.08
N SER A 149 -16.00 7.68 -8.03
CA SER A 149 -16.39 8.15 -9.36
C SER A 149 -17.51 9.19 -9.30
N LYS A 150 -18.45 9.02 -8.35
CA LYS A 150 -19.52 10.02 -8.12
C LYS A 150 -18.97 11.31 -7.50
N ALA A 151 -17.97 11.22 -6.64
CA ALA A 151 -17.40 12.39 -5.95
C ALA A 151 -16.48 13.23 -6.84
N ASP A 152 -15.82 12.61 -7.82
CA ASP A 152 -14.98 13.27 -8.81
C ASP A 152 -15.19 12.62 -10.19
N THR A 153 -16.01 13.26 -11.01
CA THR A 153 -16.38 12.78 -12.35
C THR A 153 -15.30 13.06 -13.40
N LEU A 154 -14.30 13.86 -13.08
CA LEU A 154 -13.23 14.26 -14.01
C LEU A 154 -12.05 13.27 -14.02
N THR A 155 -11.87 12.54 -12.92
CA THR A 155 -10.74 11.60 -12.77
C THR A 155 -11.26 10.17 -12.78
N PRO A 156 -11.06 9.39 -13.86
CA PRO A 156 -11.46 7.99 -13.90
C PRO A 156 -10.87 7.18 -12.75
N VAL A 157 -11.69 6.34 -12.13
CA VAL A 157 -11.29 5.51 -10.98
C VAL A 157 -10.97 4.10 -11.46
N ILE A 158 -9.81 3.56 -11.01
CA ILE A 158 -9.40 2.17 -11.25
C ILE A 158 -9.46 1.41 -9.93
N PRO A 159 -10.14 0.26 -9.86
CA PRO A 159 -10.07 -0.63 -8.72
C PRO A 159 -8.68 -1.27 -8.59
N ALA A 160 -8.28 -1.59 -7.36
CA ALA A 160 -7.07 -2.34 -7.09
C ALA A 160 -7.23 -3.28 -5.89
N LEU A 161 -6.48 -4.37 -5.88
CA LEU A 161 -6.20 -5.18 -4.70
C LEU A 161 -4.76 -4.94 -4.29
N HIS A 162 -4.50 -4.75 -3.00
CA HIS A 162 -3.16 -4.53 -2.47
C HIS A 162 -2.83 -5.63 -1.46
N LEU A 163 -2.16 -6.66 -1.95
CA LEU A 163 -1.85 -7.88 -1.22
C LEU A 163 -0.51 -7.78 -0.49
N ILE A 164 -0.50 -8.00 0.82
CA ILE A 164 0.75 -8.15 1.57
C ILE A 164 1.35 -9.52 1.25
N VAL A 165 2.40 -9.54 0.41
CA VAL A 165 3.04 -10.79 -0.05
C VAL A 165 4.25 -11.19 0.79
N THR A 166 4.88 -10.23 1.45
CA THR A 166 5.89 -10.47 2.48
C THR A 166 5.38 -9.83 3.76
N VAL A 167 5.05 -10.65 4.75
CA VAL A 167 4.41 -10.22 6.00
C VAL A 167 5.43 -10.24 7.12
N ALA A 168 5.69 -9.11 7.75
CA ALA A 168 6.52 -9.01 8.94
C ALA A 168 5.93 -9.82 10.09
N GLN A 169 6.77 -10.49 10.88
CA GLN A 169 6.39 -11.40 11.94
C GLN A 169 6.94 -10.97 13.30
N GLY A 170 6.23 -11.29 14.37
CA GLY A 170 6.69 -11.07 15.74
C GLY A 170 7.73 -12.10 16.22
N SER A 171 8.10 -13.08 15.38
CA SER A 171 9.08 -14.13 15.65
C SER A 171 10.09 -14.24 14.53
N ALA A 172 11.28 -14.81 14.86
CA ALA A 172 12.43 -14.85 13.96
C ALA A 172 12.16 -15.63 12.66
N GLY A 173 11.30 -16.65 12.70
CA GLY A 173 11.17 -17.62 11.62
C GLY A 173 12.41 -18.54 11.52
N ARG A 174 12.42 -19.42 10.52
CA ARG A 174 13.49 -20.39 10.32
C ARG A 174 14.84 -19.73 9.94
N ASP A 175 14.79 -18.63 9.18
CA ASP A 175 15.95 -17.93 8.65
C ASP A 175 16.33 -16.67 9.45
N GLY A 176 15.70 -16.42 10.58
CA GLY A 176 15.96 -15.27 11.43
C GLY A 176 15.53 -13.92 10.84
N LYS A 177 14.75 -13.91 9.74
CA LYS A 177 14.41 -12.66 9.02
C LYS A 177 13.12 -11.99 9.50
N TRP A 178 12.40 -12.60 10.45
CA TRP A 178 11.21 -12.00 11.06
C TRP A 178 10.13 -11.62 10.03
N ARG A 179 9.98 -12.43 9.00
CA ARG A 179 8.96 -12.27 7.97
C ARG A 179 8.54 -13.63 7.39
N THR A 180 7.36 -13.67 6.78
CA THR A 180 6.85 -14.83 6.03
C THR A 180 6.50 -14.38 4.63
N ARG A 181 7.01 -15.09 3.62
CA ARG A 181 6.62 -14.90 2.21
C ARG A 181 5.36 -15.68 1.90
N MET A 182 4.44 -15.07 1.17
CA MET A 182 3.27 -15.77 0.67
C MET A 182 3.66 -16.68 -0.51
N SER A 183 2.90 -17.76 -0.68
CA SER A 183 3.12 -18.68 -1.80
C SER A 183 2.69 -18.04 -3.12
N ASP A 184 3.33 -18.48 -4.21
CA ASP A 184 2.95 -18.09 -5.56
C ASP A 184 1.48 -18.40 -5.85
N SER A 185 0.97 -19.55 -5.37
CA SER A 185 -0.43 -19.94 -5.54
C SER A 185 -1.41 -18.98 -4.86
N LEU A 186 -1.02 -18.36 -3.74
CA LEU A 186 -1.83 -17.31 -3.11
C LEU A 186 -1.83 -16.03 -3.95
N ILE A 187 -0.67 -15.63 -4.45
CA ILE A 187 -0.55 -14.45 -5.31
C ILE A 187 -1.38 -14.64 -6.59
N GLU A 188 -1.28 -15.80 -7.25
CA GLU A 188 -2.08 -16.13 -8.44
C GLU A 188 -3.59 -16.10 -8.14
N ARG A 189 -4.01 -16.61 -7.00
CA ARG A 189 -5.42 -16.59 -6.58
C ARG A 189 -5.93 -15.16 -6.47
N VAL A 190 -5.18 -14.27 -5.80
CA VAL A 190 -5.58 -12.86 -5.63
C VAL A 190 -5.50 -12.13 -6.96
N TYR A 191 -4.51 -12.44 -7.81
CA TYR A 191 -4.45 -11.93 -9.18
C TYR A 191 -5.71 -12.30 -9.98
N GLY A 192 -6.16 -13.56 -9.90
CA GLY A 192 -7.43 -13.99 -10.51
C GLY A 192 -8.64 -13.21 -9.97
N TRP A 193 -8.67 -12.82 -8.69
CA TRP A 193 -9.72 -11.96 -8.16
C TRP A 193 -9.66 -10.55 -8.77
N ALA A 194 -8.46 -9.97 -8.88
CA ALA A 194 -8.26 -8.66 -9.51
C ALA A 194 -8.73 -8.66 -10.98
N GLN A 195 -8.39 -9.68 -11.74
CA GLN A 195 -8.80 -9.82 -13.14
C GLN A 195 -10.32 -9.81 -13.33
N ARG A 196 -11.10 -10.33 -12.37
CA ARG A 196 -12.59 -10.31 -12.42
C ARG A 196 -13.17 -8.90 -12.42
N ARG A 197 -12.38 -7.88 -12.13
CA ARG A 197 -12.80 -6.46 -12.09
C ARG A 197 -11.91 -5.56 -12.95
N ASN A 198 -11.07 -6.12 -13.81
CA ASN A 198 -10.02 -5.37 -14.51
C ASN A 198 -9.22 -4.48 -13.54
N ALA A 199 -9.03 -4.99 -12.32
CA ALA A 199 -8.36 -4.28 -11.24
C ALA A 199 -6.84 -4.47 -11.33
N LEU A 200 -6.10 -3.49 -10.80
CA LEU A 200 -4.68 -3.61 -10.56
C LEU A 200 -4.42 -4.54 -9.37
N LEU A 201 -3.24 -5.15 -9.34
CA LEU A 201 -2.72 -5.84 -8.17
C LEU A 201 -1.45 -5.13 -7.69
N PHE A 202 -1.40 -4.77 -6.41
CA PHE A 202 -0.17 -4.36 -5.75
C PHE A 202 0.34 -5.50 -4.88
N LEU A 203 1.65 -5.73 -4.93
CA LEU A 203 2.35 -6.68 -4.07
C LEU A 203 3.10 -5.89 -3.01
N ASP A 204 2.69 -6.01 -1.76
CA ASP A 204 3.25 -5.23 -0.65
C ASP A 204 4.30 -6.02 0.12
N VAL A 205 5.41 -5.35 0.46
CA VAL A 205 6.59 -5.97 1.06
C VAL A 205 6.93 -5.35 2.40
N GLN A 206 6.75 -6.15 3.47
CA GLN A 206 7.15 -5.85 4.85
C GLN A 206 8.38 -6.70 5.19
N VAL A 207 9.57 -6.17 4.96
CA VAL A 207 10.82 -6.95 4.95
C VAL A 207 11.24 -7.58 6.29
N GLY A 208 10.72 -7.11 7.43
CA GLY A 208 11.20 -7.53 8.74
C GLY A 208 12.68 -7.20 8.94
N LYS A 209 13.50 -8.21 9.23
CA LYS A 209 14.96 -8.10 9.29
C LYS A 209 15.65 -8.54 7.98
N SER A 210 14.88 -8.65 6.90
CA SER A 210 15.39 -8.84 5.54
C SER A 210 15.63 -7.48 4.85
N THR A 211 15.76 -7.46 3.53
CA THR A 211 15.98 -6.26 2.72
C THR A 211 15.08 -6.26 1.49
N LEU A 212 14.86 -5.10 0.87
CA LEU A 212 14.14 -5.01 -0.41
C LEU A 212 14.84 -5.81 -1.51
N GLN A 213 16.19 -5.82 -1.51
CA GLN A 213 17.02 -6.57 -2.46
C GLN A 213 16.81 -8.08 -2.37
N ALA A 214 16.46 -8.60 -1.20
CA ALA A 214 16.19 -10.03 -0.99
C ALA A 214 14.71 -10.39 -1.23
N GLU A 215 13.78 -9.44 -1.02
CA GLU A 215 12.34 -9.73 -1.02
C GLU A 215 11.63 -9.37 -2.34
N ILE A 216 12.14 -8.41 -3.11
CA ILE A 216 11.51 -7.99 -4.37
C ILE A 216 11.84 -8.91 -5.56
N PRO A 217 13.10 -9.36 -5.81
CA PRO A 217 13.44 -10.18 -6.97
C PRO A 217 12.62 -11.47 -7.12
N PRO A 218 12.27 -12.20 -6.05
CA PRO A 218 11.39 -13.37 -6.15
C PRO A 218 10.00 -13.06 -6.74
N LEU A 219 9.56 -11.80 -6.72
CA LEU A 219 8.29 -11.33 -7.25
C LEU A 219 8.35 -10.93 -8.74
N ALA A 220 9.53 -10.98 -9.37
CA ALA A 220 9.77 -10.49 -10.73
C ALA A 220 8.77 -11.03 -11.76
N LYS A 221 8.44 -12.34 -11.70
CA LYS A 221 7.50 -12.99 -12.60
C LYS A 221 6.07 -12.43 -12.52
N PHE A 222 5.67 -11.91 -11.36
CA PHE A 222 4.39 -11.22 -11.19
C PHE A 222 4.50 -9.77 -11.61
N LEU A 223 5.57 -9.08 -11.20
CA LEU A 223 5.84 -7.69 -11.53
C LEU A 223 6.08 -7.46 -13.03
N ALA A 224 6.43 -8.51 -13.79
CA ALA A 224 6.49 -8.46 -15.24
C ALA A 224 5.11 -8.34 -15.92
N ARG A 225 4.01 -8.47 -15.18
CA ARG A 225 2.65 -8.28 -15.71
C ARG A 225 2.28 -6.80 -15.74
N PRO A 226 1.66 -6.27 -16.81
CA PRO A 226 1.37 -4.85 -16.96
C PRO A 226 0.58 -4.23 -15.80
N ASN A 227 -0.37 -4.98 -15.25
CA ASN A 227 -1.30 -4.55 -14.19
C ASN A 227 -0.88 -4.94 -12.77
N VAL A 228 0.37 -5.40 -12.58
CA VAL A 228 0.92 -5.75 -11.26
C VAL A 228 1.98 -4.71 -10.88
N HIS A 229 1.83 -4.13 -9.70
CA HIS A 229 2.60 -3.02 -9.16
C HIS A 229 3.19 -3.39 -7.81
N LEU A 230 3.94 -2.49 -7.17
CA LEU A 230 4.66 -2.76 -5.93
C LEU A 230 4.27 -1.78 -4.82
N GLY A 231 4.12 -2.29 -3.59
CA GLY A 231 4.11 -1.54 -2.34
C GLY A 231 5.33 -1.88 -1.49
N ILE A 232 5.88 -0.92 -0.78
CA ILE A 232 6.91 -1.13 0.23
C ILE A 232 6.52 -0.43 1.52
N ASP A 233 6.69 -1.14 2.65
CA ASP A 233 6.28 -0.65 3.95
C ASP A 233 7.48 -0.40 4.86
N PRO A 234 7.92 0.87 4.99
CA PRO A 234 9.03 1.24 5.87
C PRO A 234 8.80 0.93 7.34
N GLU A 235 7.52 0.89 7.82
CA GLU A 235 7.20 0.59 9.21
C GLU A 235 7.88 -0.69 9.67
N PHE A 236 7.93 -1.69 8.79
CA PHE A 236 8.47 -3.00 9.10
C PHE A 236 9.90 -3.25 8.58
N SER A 237 10.65 -2.21 8.23
CA SER A 237 12.07 -2.31 7.88
C SER A 237 12.94 -2.24 9.14
N MET A 238 13.23 -3.39 9.73
CA MET A 238 13.87 -3.51 11.05
C MET A 238 15.40 -3.41 11.00
N LYS A 239 15.97 -2.43 10.31
CA LYS A 239 17.43 -2.17 10.25
C LYS A 239 18.04 -1.94 11.63
N SER A 240 17.24 -1.48 12.59
CA SER A 240 17.64 -1.28 13.98
C SER A 240 17.81 -2.58 14.78
N GLY A 241 17.52 -3.76 14.18
CA GLY A 241 17.60 -5.06 14.85
C GLY A 241 16.43 -5.41 15.77
N HIS A 242 15.48 -4.49 16.02
CA HIS A 242 14.30 -4.77 16.85
C HIS A 242 13.34 -5.75 16.16
N ALA A 243 12.47 -6.37 16.93
CA ALA A 243 11.38 -7.15 16.38
C ALA A 243 10.34 -6.23 15.71
N PRO A 244 9.73 -6.65 14.58
CA PRO A 244 8.60 -5.93 13.97
C PRO A 244 7.50 -5.63 14.97
N GLY A 245 6.90 -4.43 14.90
CA GLY A 245 5.87 -3.98 15.83
C GLY A 245 6.38 -3.45 17.17
N LYS A 246 7.68 -3.55 17.48
CA LYS A 246 8.27 -2.96 18.69
C LYS A 246 8.77 -1.54 18.46
N ARG A 247 9.15 -1.22 17.24
CA ARG A 247 9.53 0.13 16.79
C ARG A 247 9.10 0.30 15.33
N ILE A 248 8.86 1.54 14.95
CA ILE A 248 8.64 1.92 13.56
C ILE A 248 9.98 1.87 12.84
N GLY A 249 10.02 1.18 11.71
CA GLY A 249 11.19 1.05 10.86
C GLY A 249 11.38 2.22 9.91
N SER A 250 12.33 2.08 8.98
CA SER A 250 12.65 3.14 8.02
C SER A 250 13.28 2.61 6.74
N TYR A 251 13.02 3.29 5.63
CA TYR A 251 13.83 3.25 4.41
C TYR A 251 14.55 4.58 4.21
N ASP A 252 15.73 4.51 3.61
CA ASP A 252 16.45 5.67 3.11
C ASP A 252 16.16 5.85 1.63
N ALA A 253 16.40 7.06 1.10
CA ALA A 253 16.26 7.33 -0.34
C ALA A 253 17.04 6.31 -1.21
N ARG A 254 18.16 5.75 -0.72
CA ARG A 254 18.94 4.72 -1.43
C ARG A 254 18.16 3.42 -1.59
N ASP A 255 17.37 3.03 -0.61
CA ASP A 255 16.50 1.84 -0.68
C ASP A 255 15.42 2.03 -1.74
N VAL A 256 14.82 3.23 -1.75
CA VAL A 256 13.80 3.61 -2.75
C VAL A 256 14.39 3.68 -4.15
N ASN A 257 15.56 4.32 -4.31
CA ASN A 257 16.24 4.45 -5.59
C ASN A 257 16.61 3.08 -6.18
N TRP A 258 17.10 2.16 -5.36
CA TRP A 258 17.34 0.79 -5.79
C TRP A 258 16.04 0.11 -6.28
N THR A 259 14.94 0.30 -5.56
CA THR A 259 13.63 -0.25 -5.94
C THR A 259 13.13 0.34 -7.25
N VAL A 260 13.32 1.65 -7.44
CA VAL A 260 12.97 2.35 -8.70
C VAL A 260 13.79 1.79 -9.86
N ASP A 261 15.11 1.68 -9.70
CA ASP A 261 16.00 1.13 -10.72
C ASP A 261 15.60 -0.30 -11.11
N TYR A 262 15.32 -1.15 -10.13
CA TYR A 262 14.85 -2.53 -10.35
C TYR A 262 13.53 -2.60 -11.13
N LEU A 263 12.55 -1.78 -10.76
CA LEU A 263 11.26 -1.72 -11.46
C LEU A 263 11.42 -1.16 -12.89
N ALA A 264 12.28 -0.16 -13.07
CA ALA A 264 12.58 0.43 -14.37
C ALA A 264 13.22 -0.60 -15.33
N GLU A 265 14.16 -1.42 -14.83
CA GLU A 265 14.74 -2.52 -15.60
C GLU A 265 13.69 -3.56 -16.00
N LEU A 266 12.73 -3.89 -15.09
CA LEU A 266 11.61 -4.79 -15.42
C LEU A 266 10.70 -4.22 -16.51
N VAL A 267 10.44 -2.92 -16.47
CA VAL A 267 9.64 -2.23 -17.51
C VAL A 267 10.29 -2.39 -18.87
N ASP A 268 11.59 -2.08 -18.99
CA ASP A 268 12.33 -2.16 -20.25
C ASP A 268 12.45 -3.62 -20.74
N LYS A 269 12.86 -4.52 -19.87
CA LYS A 269 13.05 -5.94 -20.20
C LYS A 269 11.79 -6.58 -20.74
N ASN A 270 10.63 -6.26 -20.14
CA ASN A 270 9.35 -6.88 -20.49
C ASN A 270 8.51 -6.01 -21.45
N LYS A 271 8.97 -4.81 -21.84
CA LYS A 271 8.27 -3.86 -22.71
C LYS A 271 6.83 -3.58 -22.21
N ILE A 272 6.69 -3.33 -20.92
CA ILE A 272 5.42 -3.12 -20.25
C ILE A 272 5.24 -1.65 -19.87
N PRO A 273 4.00 -1.19 -19.59
CA PRO A 273 3.75 0.16 -19.09
C PRO A 273 4.47 0.46 -17.78
N PRO A 274 4.66 1.74 -17.44
CA PRO A 274 5.27 2.16 -16.20
C PRO A 274 4.63 1.55 -14.96
N LYS A 275 5.43 1.28 -13.95
CA LYS A 275 4.99 0.75 -12.66
C LYS A 275 4.57 1.86 -11.71
N VAL A 276 3.65 1.55 -10.82
CA VAL A 276 3.36 2.37 -9.64
C VAL A 276 4.08 1.75 -8.44
N LEU A 277 4.84 2.56 -7.71
CA LEU A 277 5.49 2.21 -6.46
C LEU A 277 4.81 2.96 -5.31
N VAL A 278 4.12 2.26 -4.44
CA VAL A 278 3.50 2.83 -3.22
C VAL A 278 4.47 2.71 -2.06
N ILE A 279 4.71 3.82 -1.33
CA ILE A 279 5.54 3.88 -0.14
C ILE A 279 4.68 4.35 1.01
N HIS A 280 4.44 3.48 2.00
CA HIS A 280 3.65 3.80 3.19
C HIS A 280 4.39 4.76 4.11
N ARG A 281 3.70 5.81 4.61
CA ARG A 281 4.32 6.79 5.49
C ARG A 281 3.31 7.46 6.41
N PHE A 282 3.53 7.41 7.72
CA PHE A 282 2.75 8.14 8.71
C PHE A 282 3.60 8.85 9.77
N THR A 283 4.94 8.75 9.67
CA THR A 283 5.88 9.52 10.48
C THR A 283 7.08 9.96 9.63
N ARG A 284 7.76 11.03 10.06
CA ARG A 284 8.92 11.54 9.34
C ARG A 284 10.08 10.53 9.23
N PRO A 285 10.46 9.79 10.32
CA PRO A 285 11.58 8.86 10.27
C PRO A 285 11.39 7.63 9.38
N MET A 286 10.15 7.34 8.96
CA MET A 286 9.89 6.19 8.07
C MET A 286 10.57 6.31 6.72
N LEU A 287 10.80 7.55 6.24
CA LEU A 287 11.48 7.81 4.98
C LEU A 287 12.52 8.91 5.19
N THR A 288 13.80 8.53 5.17
CA THR A 288 14.89 9.47 5.35
C THR A 288 15.47 9.93 4.01
N ASN A 289 16.02 11.15 3.99
CA ASN A 289 16.62 11.73 2.79
C ASN A 289 15.68 11.78 1.57
N SER A 290 14.37 11.94 1.78
CA SER A 290 13.34 11.85 0.73
C SER A 290 13.61 12.76 -0.48
N LYS A 291 14.25 13.91 -0.29
CA LYS A 291 14.69 14.83 -1.35
C LYS A 291 15.74 14.23 -2.32
N ASN A 292 16.39 13.14 -1.94
CA ASN A 292 17.40 12.45 -2.74
C ASN A 292 16.79 11.26 -3.53
N ILE A 293 15.46 11.09 -3.47
CA ILE A 293 14.77 10.11 -4.30
C ILE A 293 14.78 10.59 -5.75
N ARG A 294 15.26 9.71 -6.64
CA ARG A 294 15.29 9.96 -8.08
C ARG A 294 13.97 9.56 -8.72
N LEU A 295 13.44 10.42 -9.58
CA LEU A 295 12.25 10.13 -10.36
C LEU A 295 12.67 9.52 -11.72
N ASP A 296 11.98 8.47 -12.13
CA ASP A 296 12.18 7.76 -13.39
C ASP A 296 10.85 7.69 -14.16
N PRO A 297 10.81 7.99 -15.48
CA PRO A 297 9.57 7.98 -16.24
C PRO A 297 8.89 6.61 -16.31
N ARG A 298 9.61 5.53 -16.01
CA ARG A 298 9.11 4.16 -15.97
C ARG A 298 8.49 3.77 -14.62
N VAL A 299 8.64 4.62 -13.58
CA VAL A 299 8.13 4.33 -12.23
C VAL A 299 7.45 5.55 -11.64
N GLN A 300 6.17 5.42 -11.31
CA GLN A 300 5.35 6.45 -10.68
C GLN A 300 5.31 6.24 -9.17
N ILE A 301 5.92 7.13 -8.39
CA ILE A 301 6.06 6.99 -6.94
C ILE A 301 4.89 7.66 -6.24
N VAL A 302 4.23 6.93 -5.34
CA VAL A 302 3.17 7.42 -4.47
C VAL A 302 3.64 7.36 -3.02
N ILE A 303 3.63 8.49 -2.32
CA ILE A 303 3.77 8.51 -0.85
C ILE A 303 2.37 8.41 -0.24
N ASP A 304 2.07 7.27 0.36
CA ASP A 304 0.75 6.97 0.92
C ASP A 304 0.70 7.30 2.42
N MET A 305 -0.15 8.26 2.80
CA MET A 305 -0.37 8.59 4.22
C MET A 305 -1.08 7.44 4.92
N ASP A 306 -0.34 6.60 5.61
CA ASP A 306 -0.76 5.34 6.23
C ASP A 306 -1.00 5.44 7.75
N GLY A 307 -1.41 6.60 8.24
CA GLY A 307 -1.78 6.77 9.65
C GLY A 307 -3.28 6.60 9.88
N TRP A 308 -3.67 5.92 10.97
CA TRP A 308 -5.07 5.87 11.38
C TRP A 308 -5.39 6.87 12.50
N GLY A 309 -6.64 7.29 12.57
CA GLY A 309 -7.08 8.22 13.60
C GLY A 309 -8.28 9.06 13.19
N SER A 310 -8.54 10.14 13.96
CA SER A 310 -9.54 11.12 13.56
C SER A 310 -9.20 11.79 12.24
N ALA A 311 -10.19 12.30 11.52
CA ALA A 311 -9.99 13.05 10.28
C ALA A 311 -8.92 14.15 10.45
N ARG A 312 -8.99 14.90 11.56
CA ARG A 312 -8.01 15.97 11.86
C ARG A 312 -6.59 15.44 12.01
N LEU A 313 -6.39 14.35 12.80
CA LEU A 313 -5.05 13.76 12.98
C LEU A 313 -4.47 13.27 11.65
N LYS A 314 -5.30 12.68 10.81
CA LYS A 314 -4.89 12.19 9.49
C LYS A 314 -4.52 13.33 8.54
N GLN A 315 -5.28 14.42 8.55
CA GLN A 315 -4.96 15.64 7.79
C GLN A 315 -3.63 16.25 8.27
N ASP A 316 -3.43 16.36 9.60
CA ASP A 316 -2.18 16.87 10.17
C ASP A 316 -0.98 15.99 9.80
N SER A 317 -1.15 14.65 9.78
CA SER A 317 -0.12 13.69 9.35
C SER A 317 0.18 13.80 7.85
N TYR A 318 -0.86 13.97 7.03
CA TYR A 318 -0.73 14.19 5.59
C TYR A 318 0.10 15.44 5.28
N GLU A 319 -0.25 16.57 5.92
CA GLU A 319 0.49 17.83 5.78
C GLU A 319 1.94 17.69 6.27
N ALA A 320 2.14 17.10 7.46
CA ALA A 320 3.45 17.06 8.12
C ALA A 320 4.45 16.11 7.46
N TYR A 321 3.99 15.01 6.86
CA TYR A 321 4.88 13.92 6.42
C TYR A 321 4.80 13.62 4.93
N VAL A 322 3.77 14.08 4.23
CA VAL A 322 3.62 13.87 2.80
C VAL A 322 3.78 15.19 2.05
N VAL A 323 2.95 16.19 2.38
CA VAL A 323 2.96 17.49 1.67
C VAL A 323 4.25 18.27 1.92
N SER A 324 4.75 18.30 3.16
CA SER A 324 5.96 19.05 3.50
C SER A 324 7.26 18.44 2.96
N GLU A 325 7.23 17.18 2.55
CA GLU A 325 8.37 16.45 1.98
C GLU A 325 7.97 15.77 0.65
N PRO A 326 7.69 16.57 -0.40
CA PRO A 326 7.14 16.07 -1.65
C PRO A 326 8.12 15.16 -2.39
N VAL A 327 7.59 14.09 -3.02
CA VAL A 327 8.34 13.20 -3.91
C VAL A 327 7.75 13.26 -5.32
N GLN A 328 6.58 12.63 -5.58
CA GLN A 328 5.95 12.68 -6.90
C GLN A 328 4.43 12.72 -6.82
N PHE A 329 3.77 11.66 -6.34
CA PHE A 329 2.32 11.59 -6.17
C PHE A 329 1.98 11.26 -4.72
N THR A 330 0.72 11.52 -4.33
CA THR A 330 0.26 11.27 -2.97
C THR A 330 -0.84 10.23 -2.93
N GLY A 331 -0.84 9.46 -1.84
CA GLY A 331 -1.88 8.52 -1.46
C GLY A 331 -2.47 8.83 -0.08
N PHE A 332 -3.61 8.22 0.21
CA PHE A 332 -4.30 8.38 1.47
C PHE A 332 -5.00 7.09 1.88
N LYS A 333 -4.62 6.52 3.00
CA LYS A 333 -5.19 5.30 3.54
C LYS A 333 -6.34 5.59 4.50
N LEU A 334 -7.39 4.79 4.43
CA LEU A 334 -8.60 4.86 5.24
C LEU A 334 -8.81 3.53 5.95
N PHE A 335 -9.08 3.59 7.26
CA PHE A 335 -9.22 2.40 8.10
C PHE A 335 -10.65 2.27 8.59
N TYR A 336 -11.42 1.35 8.05
CA TYR A 336 -12.83 1.15 8.38
C TYR A 336 -13.11 1.02 9.89
N LYS A 337 -12.20 0.40 10.63
CA LYS A 337 -12.36 0.14 12.07
C LYS A 337 -11.62 1.17 12.93
N ASN A 338 -10.39 1.52 12.54
CA ASN A 338 -9.53 2.33 13.39
C ASN A 338 -9.86 3.82 13.31
N ASP A 339 -10.30 4.33 12.16
CA ASP A 339 -10.65 5.74 11.98
C ASP A 339 -11.97 6.11 12.68
N ILE A 340 -12.75 5.13 13.15
CA ILE A 340 -13.99 5.32 13.91
C ILE A 340 -13.89 4.83 15.36
N ARG A 341 -12.69 4.44 15.82
CA ARG A 341 -12.50 3.72 17.11
C ARG A 341 -12.88 4.53 18.34
N LYS A 342 -12.81 5.85 18.30
CA LYS A 342 -13.14 6.72 19.44
C LYS A 342 -14.42 7.51 19.18
N LYS A 343 -15.15 7.81 20.25
CA LYS A 343 -16.36 8.65 20.17
C LYS A 343 -16.06 9.98 19.46
N GLY A 344 -16.88 10.35 18.50
CA GLY A 344 -16.73 11.56 17.68
C GLY A 344 -15.78 11.40 16.48
N TRP A 345 -15.11 10.26 16.32
CA TRP A 345 -14.34 9.98 15.12
C TRP A 345 -15.25 9.45 14.01
N ARG A 346 -14.96 9.77 12.78
CA ARG A 346 -15.67 9.27 11.61
C ARG A 346 -14.70 8.91 10.50
N LEU A 347 -15.06 7.96 9.68
CA LEU A 347 -14.35 7.69 8.43
C LEU A 347 -14.46 8.91 7.50
N MET A 348 -13.36 9.34 6.92
CA MET A 348 -13.38 10.39 5.90
C MET A 348 -14.06 9.86 4.62
N ARG A 349 -14.96 10.67 4.07
CA ARG A 349 -15.65 10.38 2.81
C ARG A 349 -14.78 10.81 1.62
N PRO A 350 -15.06 10.36 0.40
CA PRO A 350 -14.35 10.82 -0.79
C PRO A 350 -14.24 12.34 -0.88
N ALA A 351 -15.32 13.09 -0.61
CA ALA A 351 -15.29 14.56 -0.63
C ALA A 351 -14.32 15.17 0.39
N ASP A 352 -14.17 14.57 1.58
CA ASP A 352 -13.24 15.06 2.61
C ASP A 352 -11.79 14.88 2.17
N VAL A 353 -11.48 13.77 1.48
CA VAL A 353 -10.13 13.48 0.98
C VAL A 353 -9.82 14.29 -0.28
N LEU A 354 -10.82 14.51 -1.16
CA LEU A 354 -10.68 15.36 -2.34
C LEU A 354 -10.46 16.85 -2.01
N ALA A 355 -10.80 17.26 -0.79
CA ALA A 355 -10.52 18.62 -0.31
C ALA A 355 -9.06 18.81 0.17
N LEU A 356 -8.26 17.74 0.23
CA LEU A 356 -6.83 17.81 0.54
C LEU A 356 -6.06 18.43 -0.65
N ASP A 357 -4.98 19.13 -0.33
CA ASP A 357 -4.09 19.72 -1.31
C ASP A 357 -2.64 19.29 -1.02
N PRO A 358 -1.97 18.55 -1.94
CA PRO A 358 -2.51 18.04 -3.20
C PRO A 358 -3.58 16.97 -3.01
N ARG A 359 -4.45 16.79 -4.01
CA ARG A 359 -5.45 15.71 -4.00
C ARG A 359 -4.77 14.36 -4.14
N PRO A 360 -5.01 13.40 -3.22
CA PRO A 360 -4.48 12.05 -3.39
C PRO A 360 -5.00 11.37 -4.66
N VAL A 361 -4.10 10.70 -5.38
CA VAL A 361 -4.42 9.92 -6.58
C VAL A 361 -4.43 8.41 -6.32
N TYR A 362 -3.99 7.99 -5.15
CA TYR A 362 -4.05 6.62 -4.65
C TYR A 362 -4.81 6.61 -3.32
N ILE A 363 -5.83 5.78 -3.23
CA ILE A 363 -6.67 5.65 -2.04
C ILE A 363 -6.65 4.19 -1.61
N GLN A 364 -6.31 3.94 -0.35
CA GLN A 364 -6.24 2.60 0.18
C GLN A 364 -7.22 2.42 1.34
N TYR A 365 -7.99 1.35 1.33
CA TYR A 365 -8.88 0.95 2.42
C TYR A 365 -8.36 -0.31 3.13
N GLN A 366 -8.36 -0.26 4.47
CA GLN A 366 -7.99 -1.37 5.34
C GLN A 366 -9.06 -1.63 6.42
#